data_cace217855c3dd477f9184e54d36c553
#
_entry.id   cace217855c3dd477f9184e54d36c553
#
_cell.length_a   1.000
_cell.length_b   1.000
_cell.length_c   1.000
_cell.angle_alpha   90.00
_cell.angle_beta   90.00
_cell.angle_gamma   90.00
#
_symmetry.space_group_name_H-M   'P 1'
#
loop_
_entity.id
_entity.type
_entity.pdbx_description
1 polymer ?
#
loop_
_entity_poly.entity_id
_entity_poly.type
_entity_poly.pdbx_seq_one_letter_code
_entity_poly.pdbx_strand_id
1 'polypeptide(L)'
;MLLSSGYFKRHKTKKRHRSLSALILSLLFAVSLFGGCSADINSAESSSPNGEVTPPEVIVESPGPVEMPAEQEVPEVPEIDFNVVKPNELGEVMVIMYHNLGDKNTDYARTAESFRADLERLYEMGFRTLPLRDLVKGNITTPAGYTPVVLTFDDGHITNFKLLEDQTIDPDCVVGIMSAFAEEHPDFGMHATFFFNGGTPFAQKDSVAFKFNYMLENGMDIGNHSFGHEHFKPLSAHEVEAALGKNAVQLKKLLPENYEIDLLALPYGERPAEGQRGTLIEGQYEGVPYKNIAILNVGWKPSVSPFDVSFDFASIQRVQSGDGHLQLTDWLDGYAANPDKRFISDGRADRVAIPAILSEKVDLTGFEGLELLEY
;
A
#
# COMPACT_ATOMS: atom_id res chain seq x y z
N MET A 1 -2.20 -63.99 13.27
CA MET A 1 -1.32 -64.59 14.29
C MET A 1 -0.33 -63.49 14.74
N LEU A 2 -0.43 -63.15 16.03
CA LEU A 2 0.44 -62.41 16.91
C LEU A 2 0.75 -60.90 16.65
N LEU A 3 0.08 -60.16 17.46
CA LEU A 3 0.29 -58.93 18.24
C LEU A 3 1.75 -58.70 18.73
N SER A 4 2.22 -57.46 18.65
CA SER A 4 3.12 -56.92 19.67
C SER A 4 2.89 -55.41 19.84
N SER A 5 2.41 -55.12 21.05
CA SER A 5 2.21 -53.78 21.62
C SER A 5 3.53 -53.21 22.10
N GLY A 6 3.82 -51.94 21.80
CA GLY A 6 4.92 -51.17 22.35
C GLY A 6 4.43 -49.98 23.16
N TYR A 7 4.55 -50.09 24.48
CA TYR A 7 4.28 -49.06 25.50
C TYR A 7 5.33 -47.94 25.42
N PHE A 8 4.94 -46.69 25.33
CA PHE A 8 5.79 -45.53 25.57
C PHE A 8 5.42 -44.82 26.87
N LYS A 9 6.37 -44.83 27.81
CA LYS A 9 6.29 -44.19 29.13
C LYS A 9 6.30 -42.67 29.02
N ARG A 10 5.34 -42.06 29.69
CA ARG A 10 5.32 -40.60 29.97
C ARG A 10 6.32 -40.26 31.09
N HIS A 11 7.30 -39.40 30.80
CA HIS A 11 8.09 -38.72 31.84
C HIS A 11 7.41 -37.40 32.21
N LYS A 12 6.99 -37.28 33.47
CA LYS A 12 6.57 -36.06 34.14
C LYS A 12 7.81 -35.30 34.62
N THR A 13 8.05 -34.10 34.14
CA THR A 13 9.00 -33.17 34.75
C THR A 13 8.28 -32.15 35.60
N LYS A 14 8.75 -32.08 36.88
CA LYS A 14 8.24 -31.15 37.93
C LYS A 14 8.69 -29.73 37.65
N LYS A 15 7.74 -28.80 37.60
CA LYS A 15 8.00 -27.35 37.69
C LYS A 15 8.40 -26.98 39.13
N ARG A 16 9.57 -26.36 39.30
CA ARG A 16 9.97 -25.63 40.50
C ARG A 16 9.58 -24.16 40.36
N HIS A 17 8.65 -23.69 41.21
CA HIS A 17 8.39 -22.29 41.45
C HIS A 17 9.55 -21.68 42.22
N ARG A 18 10.10 -20.57 41.77
CA ARG A 18 10.85 -19.61 42.56
C ARG A 18 10.14 -18.28 42.52
N SER A 19 9.61 -17.89 43.68
CA SER A 19 9.14 -16.54 43.96
C SER A 19 10.35 -15.62 44.15
N LEU A 20 10.32 -14.43 43.54
CA LEU A 20 11.21 -13.34 43.94
C LEU A 20 10.35 -12.11 44.21
N SER A 21 10.56 -11.62 45.41
CA SER A 21 9.82 -10.55 46.08
C SER A 21 10.12 -9.17 45.49
N ALA A 22 9.13 -8.33 45.56
CA ALA A 22 9.14 -6.90 45.23
C ALA A 22 10.06 -6.10 46.10
N LEU A 23 10.75 -5.12 45.54
CA LEU A 23 11.30 -3.98 46.25
C LEU A 23 10.75 -2.69 45.64
N ILE A 24 9.86 -2.08 46.35
CA ILE A 24 9.32 -0.73 46.08
C ILE A 24 10.34 0.28 46.58
N LEU A 25 10.81 1.16 45.70
CA LEU A 25 11.58 2.33 46.08
C LEU A 25 10.85 3.58 45.60
N SER A 26 10.19 4.26 46.58
CA SER A 26 9.56 5.55 46.42
C SER A 26 10.63 6.63 46.36
N LEU A 27 10.65 7.50 45.39
CA LEU A 27 11.38 8.76 45.41
C LEU A 27 10.41 9.91 45.16
N LEU A 28 10.15 10.62 46.24
CA LEU A 28 9.53 11.96 46.29
C LEU A 28 10.53 12.96 45.70
N PHE A 29 10.11 13.79 44.76
CA PHE A 29 10.82 15.03 44.43
C PHE A 29 9.88 16.23 44.53
N ALA A 30 10.43 17.20 45.22
CA ALA A 30 9.78 18.39 45.73
C ALA A 30 9.45 19.42 44.65
N VAL A 31 8.33 20.07 44.86
CA VAL A 31 7.89 21.31 44.23
C VAL A 31 8.75 22.47 44.70
N SER A 32 9.30 23.26 43.79
CA SER A 32 9.87 24.59 44.07
C SER A 32 9.08 25.64 43.27
N LEU A 33 8.30 26.38 44.01
CA LEU A 33 7.66 27.64 43.63
C LEU A 33 8.70 28.77 43.69
N PHE A 34 8.81 29.57 42.64
CA PHE A 34 9.28 30.97 42.65
C PHE A 34 8.32 31.70 41.71
N GLY A 35 7.46 32.58 42.08
CA GLY A 35 7.71 33.82 42.78
C GLY A 35 7.88 34.94 41.74
N GLY A 36 6.80 35.71 41.50
CA GLY A 36 6.60 36.72 40.50
C GLY A 36 7.49 37.96 40.60
N CYS A 37 7.40 38.80 39.61
CA CYS A 37 7.51 40.26 39.69
C CYS A 37 6.74 40.91 38.56
N SER A 38 5.70 41.63 38.92
CA SER A 38 5.03 42.65 38.13
C SER A 38 5.90 43.91 38.11
N ALA A 39 5.94 44.61 37.00
CA ALA A 39 6.39 46.00 36.96
C ALA A 39 5.47 46.75 35.96
N ASP A 40 4.59 47.55 36.55
CA ASP A 40 3.92 48.68 35.92
C ASP A 40 4.92 49.79 35.65
N ILE A 41 4.89 50.44 34.50
CA ILE A 41 5.37 51.82 34.31
C ILE A 41 4.51 52.56 33.29
N ASN A 42 3.68 53.43 33.81
CA ASN A 42 3.33 54.82 33.45
C ASN A 42 3.32 55.29 31.99
N SER A 43 2.13 55.81 31.71
CA SER A 43 1.76 56.86 30.80
C SER A 43 2.66 58.11 30.82
N ALA A 44 2.97 58.63 29.64
CA ALA A 44 3.31 60.06 29.45
C ALA A 44 2.65 60.56 28.14
N GLU A 45 1.73 61.48 28.29
CA GLU A 45 1.21 62.37 27.24
C GLU A 45 2.29 63.29 26.74
N SER A 46 2.33 63.59 25.44
CA SER A 46 2.78 64.88 24.92
C SER A 46 2.33 65.13 23.46
N SER A 47 1.39 66.01 23.34
CA SER A 47 1.17 67.07 22.32
C SER A 47 1.56 66.85 20.84
N SER A 48 0.52 66.98 20.03
CA SER A 48 0.59 67.31 18.57
C SER A 48 1.27 68.66 18.29
N PRO A 49 1.80 68.84 17.07
CA PRO A 49 1.17 69.81 16.22
C PRO A 49 0.86 69.30 14.79
N ASN A 50 -0.22 69.87 14.27
CA ASN A 50 -0.74 69.72 12.90
C ASN A 50 0.32 69.95 11.81
N GLY A 51 0.39 69.02 10.86
CA GLY A 51 0.98 69.21 9.56
C GLY A 51 0.15 68.39 8.55
N GLU A 52 -0.65 69.11 7.80
CA GLU A 52 -1.47 68.58 6.72
C GLU A 52 -0.55 68.18 5.56
N VAL A 53 -0.38 66.86 5.37
CA VAL A 53 0.33 66.31 4.22
C VAL A 53 -0.69 65.53 3.39
N THR A 54 -1.05 66.05 2.25
CA THR A 54 -1.83 65.39 1.22
C THR A 54 -1.12 64.12 0.74
N PRO A 55 -1.81 62.98 0.67
CA PRO A 55 -1.22 61.77 0.11
C PRO A 55 -1.00 61.90 -1.41
N PRO A 56 0.06 61.35 -1.97
CA PRO A 56 0.22 61.28 -3.41
C PRO A 56 -0.85 60.35 -4.01
N GLU A 57 -1.41 60.80 -5.09
CA GLU A 57 -2.39 60.11 -5.94
C GLU A 57 -1.72 58.83 -6.48
N VAL A 58 -2.11 57.66 -5.98
CA VAL A 58 -1.69 56.36 -6.52
C VAL A 58 -2.48 56.14 -7.82
N ILE A 59 -1.82 56.32 -8.94
CA ILE A 59 -2.34 55.89 -10.24
C ILE A 59 -2.38 54.36 -10.20
N VAL A 60 -3.58 53.78 -10.03
CA VAL A 60 -3.80 52.35 -10.21
C VAL A 60 -3.84 52.08 -11.70
N GLU A 61 -2.72 51.65 -12.27
CA GLU A 61 -2.73 51.06 -13.61
C GLU A 61 -3.62 49.80 -13.57
N SER A 62 -4.64 49.80 -14.42
CA SER A 62 -5.50 48.64 -14.66
C SER A 62 -4.64 47.48 -15.13
N PRO A 63 -4.73 46.27 -14.50
CA PRO A 63 -3.99 45.14 -15.02
C PRO A 63 -4.48 44.83 -16.44
N GLY A 64 -3.52 44.78 -17.36
CA GLY A 64 -3.74 44.31 -18.73
C GLY A 64 -4.33 42.90 -18.76
N PRO A 65 -4.88 42.47 -19.91
CA PRO A 65 -5.46 41.14 -20.03
C PRO A 65 -4.44 40.08 -19.57
N VAL A 66 -4.78 39.30 -18.55
CA VAL A 66 -4.01 38.14 -18.17
C VAL A 66 -4.13 37.15 -19.31
N GLU A 67 -3.05 36.98 -20.09
CA GLU A 67 -2.96 35.87 -21.02
C GLU A 67 -3.14 34.55 -20.21
N MET A 68 -4.23 33.86 -20.50
CA MET A 68 -4.42 32.50 -19.98
C MET A 68 -3.23 31.65 -20.45
N PRO A 69 -2.63 30.82 -19.57
CA PRO A 69 -1.63 29.88 -20.02
C PRO A 69 -2.21 29.02 -21.15
N ALA A 70 -1.48 28.92 -22.25
CA ALA A 70 -1.86 28.05 -23.35
C ALA A 70 -2.16 26.65 -22.78
N GLU A 71 -3.33 26.12 -23.11
CA GLU A 71 -3.74 24.75 -22.82
C GLU A 71 -2.61 23.85 -23.33
N GLN A 72 -1.93 23.16 -22.41
CA GLN A 72 -0.88 22.23 -22.79
C GLN A 72 -1.55 21.13 -23.59
N GLU A 73 -1.22 21.02 -24.87
CA GLU A 73 -1.64 19.91 -25.71
C GLU A 73 -1.25 18.61 -25.02
N VAL A 74 -2.24 17.85 -24.53
CA VAL A 74 -2.04 16.49 -24.03
C VAL A 74 -1.50 15.70 -25.23
N PRO A 75 -0.33 15.02 -25.10
CA PRO A 75 0.21 14.24 -26.19
C PRO A 75 -0.84 13.25 -26.69
N GLU A 76 -1.18 13.28 -27.97
CA GLU A 76 -2.08 12.28 -28.56
C GLU A 76 -1.44 10.89 -28.36
N VAL A 77 -2.13 10.04 -27.62
CA VAL A 77 -1.76 8.61 -27.52
C VAL A 77 -1.97 7.99 -28.91
N PRO A 78 -0.93 7.39 -29.54
CA PRO A 78 -1.07 6.83 -30.86
C PRO A 78 -2.19 5.79 -30.91
N GLU A 79 -3.01 5.82 -31.95
CA GLU A 79 -3.98 4.76 -32.17
C GLU A 79 -3.26 3.43 -32.40
N ILE A 80 -3.74 2.39 -31.74
CA ILE A 80 -3.18 1.03 -31.86
C ILE A 80 -3.90 0.24 -32.95
N ASP A 81 -3.19 -0.73 -33.55
CA ASP A 81 -3.83 -1.75 -34.38
C ASP A 81 -4.37 -2.86 -33.47
N PHE A 82 -5.69 -2.93 -33.32
CA PHE A 82 -6.39 -3.94 -32.50
C PHE A 82 -6.15 -5.38 -32.96
N ASN A 83 -5.81 -5.60 -34.25
CA ASN A 83 -5.47 -6.94 -34.77
C ASN A 83 -4.08 -7.38 -34.28
N VAL A 84 -3.20 -6.43 -33.95
CA VAL A 84 -1.83 -6.69 -33.49
C VAL A 84 -1.78 -6.73 -31.95
N VAL A 85 -2.26 -5.67 -31.28
CA VAL A 85 -2.21 -5.54 -29.81
C VAL A 85 -3.20 -6.48 -29.13
N LYS A 86 -4.40 -6.63 -29.68
CA LYS A 86 -5.50 -7.45 -29.14
C LYS A 86 -5.77 -7.16 -27.66
N PRO A 87 -6.10 -5.92 -27.30
CA PRO A 87 -6.32 -5.56 -25.90
C PRO A 87 -7.46 -6.40 -25.31
N ASN A 88 -7.26 -6.83 -24.06
CA ASN A 88 -8.27 -7.55 -23.29
C ASN A 88 -8.27 -7.02 -21.85
N GLU A 89 -8.94 -5.92 -21.63
CA GLU A 89 -8.93 -5.26 -20.31
C GLU A 89 -9.91 -5.88 -19.32
N LEU A 90 -10.57 -7.00 -19.69
CA LEU A 90 -11.24 -7.92 -18.77
C LEU A 90 -10.37 -9.14 -18.38
N GLY A 91 -9.14 -9.23 -18.86
CA GLY A 91 -8.23 -10.31 -18.49
C GLY A 91 -7.80 -10.26 -17.01
N GLU A 92 -7.15 -11.33 -16.58
CA GLU A 92 -6.68 -11.49 -15.20
C GLU A 92 -5.53 -10.53 -14.88
N VAL A 93 -5.57 -9.94 -13.66
CA VAL A 93 -4.51 -9.07 -13.12
C VAL A 93 -3.82 -9.77 -11.96
N MET A 94 -2.49 -9.86 -12.00
CA MET A 94 -1.72 -10.39 -10.88
C MET A 94 -1.52 -9.32 -9.80
N VAL A 95 -2.05 -9.58 -8.61
CA VAL A 95 -1.68 -8.88 -7.36
C VAL A 95 -0.80 -9.85 -6.58
N ILE A 96 0.51 -9.59 -6.53
CA ILE A 96 1.49 -10.54 -5.98
C ILE A 96 1.72 -10.22 -4.50
N MET A 97 1.64 -11.26 -3.67
CA MET A 97 1.87 -11.20 -2.22
C MET A 97 3.27 -11.68 -1.88
N TYR A 98 4.12 -10.75 -1.48
CA TYR A 98 5.42 -11.00 -0.84
C TYR A 98 5.33 -10.70 0.66
N HIS A 99 6.34 -11.16 1.42
CA HIS A 99 6.53 -10.78 2.82
C HIS A 99 7.96 -10.26 3.03
N ASN A 100 8.95 -11.14 3.16
CA ASN A 100 10.33 -10.75 3.43
C ASN A 100 11.33 -11.36 2.46
N LEU A 101 12.56 -10.84 2.49
CA LEU A 101 13.72 -11.52 1.90
C LEU A 101 14.46 -12.29 2.99
N GLY A 102 14.91 -13.51 2.67
CA GLY A 102 15.59 -14.41 3.59
C GLY A 102 16.71 -15.20 2.91
N ASP A 103 17.38 -16.05 3.67
CA ASP A 103 18.51 -16.86 3.16
C ASP A 103 18.06 -18.00 2.23
N LYS A 104 16.79 -18.33 2.20
CA LYS A 104 16.19 -19.37 1.36
C LYS A 104 14.75 -19.07 1.02
N ASN A 105 14.29 -19.59 -0.12
CA ASN A 105 12.88 -19.54 -0.50
C ASN A 105 12.01 -20.38 0.44
N THR A 106 10.89 -19.81 0.86
CA THR A 106 9.83 -20.47 1.66
C THR A 106 8.49 -19.91 1.20
N ASP A 107 7.39 -20.36 1.78
CA ASP A 107 6.05 -19.80 1.48
C ASP A 107 5.93 -18.30 1.79
N TYR A 108 6.77 -17.77 2.71
CA TYR A 108 6.69 -16.36 3.16
C TYR A 108 8.02 -15.60 3.00
N ALA A 109 9.01 -16.19 2.33
CA ALA A 109 10.29 -15.51 2.07
C ALA A 109 10.81 -15.86 0.68
N ARG A 110 11.31 -14.85 -0.02
CA ARG A 110 12.16 -15.03 -1.22
C ARG A 110 13.61 -14.75 -0.85
N THR A 111 14.57 -15.32 -1.57
CA THR A 111 15.94 -14.79 -1.52
C THR A 111 16.01 -13.50 -2.35
N ALA A 112 17.00 -12.62 -2.07
CA ALA A 112 17.23 -11.44 -2.89
C ALA A 112 17.47 -11.80 -4.37
N GLU A 113 18.19 -12.91 -4.63
CA GLU A 113 18.41 -13.44 -5.98
C GLU A 113 17.10 -13.86 -6.64
N SER A 114 16.24 -14.61 -5.93
CA SER A 114 14.94 -15.03 -6.47
C SER A 114 14.01 -13.86 -6.71
N PHE A 115 14.03 -12.84 -5.85
CA PHE A 115 13.21 -11.64 -6.06
C PHE A 115 13.67 -10.85 -7.30
N ARG A 116 14.98 -10.72 -7.56
CA ARG A 116 15.49 -10.15 -8.81
C ARG A 116 15.03 -10.96 -10.02
N ALA A 117 15.11 -12.28 -9.95
CA ALA A 117 14.65 -13.16 -11.03
C ALA A 117 13.12 -13.05 -11.26
N ASP A 118 12.33 -12.85 -10.21
CA ASP A 118 10.89 -12.60 -10.33
C ASP A 118 10.62 -11.30 -11.12
N LEU A 119 11.33 -10.20 -10.79
CA LEU A 119 11.18 -8.91 -11.50
C LEU A 119 11.59 -9.02 -12.97
N GLU A 120 12.75 -9.64 -13.25
CA GLU A 120 13.24 -9.87 -14.60
C GLU A 120 12.21 -10.64 -15.43
N ARG A 121 11.71 -11.75 -14.89
CA ARG A 121 10.72 -12.57 -15.58
C ARG A 121 9.41 -11.83 -15.85
N LEU A 122 8.93 -11.05 -14.88
CA LEU A 122 7.75 -10.20 -15.06
C LEU A 122 7.98 -9.19 -16.18
N TYR A 123 9.13 -8.52 -16.20
CA TYR A 123 9.49 -7.54 -17.22
C TYR A 123 9.54 -8.15 -18.61
N GLU A 124 10.28 -9.26 -18.78
CA GLU A 124 10.42 -10.00 -20.05
C GLU A 124 9.08 -10.51 -20.59
N MET A 125 8.16 -10.88 -19.70
CA MET A 125 6.81 -11.31 -20.06
C MET A 125 5.85 -10.14 -20.36
N GLY A 126 6.33 -8.90 -20.32
CA GLY A 126 5.54 -7.72 -20.64
C GLY A 126 4.66 -7.20 -19.51
N PHE A 127 4.98 -7.52 -18.25
CA PHE A 127 4.30 -6.89 -17.11
C PHE A 127 4.91 -5.53 -16.79
N ARG A 128 4.08 -4.60 -16.28
CA ARG A 128 4.48 -3.28 -15.78
C ARG A 128 3.81 -3.03 -14.44
N THR A 129 4.56 -2.48 -13.48
CA THR A 129 4.00 -2.25 -12.15
C THR A 129 2.93 -1.16 -12.19
N LEU A 130 1.86 -1.36 -11.43
CA LEU A 130 0.75 -0.43 -11.27
C LEU A 130 0.45 -0.26 -9.76
N PRO A 131 0.18 0.96 -9.27
CA PRO A 131 -0.30 1.15 -7.90
C PRO A 131 -1.61 0.39 -7.66
N LEU A 132 -1.74 -0.27 -6.50
CA LEU A 132 -3.00 -0.93 -6.12
C LEU A 132 -4.19 0.03 -6.14
N ARG A 133 -3.95 1.27 -5.72
CA ARG A 133 -4.94 2.34 -5.69
C ARG A 133 -5.46 2.68 -7.07
N ASP A 134 -4.59 2.71 -8.08
CA ASP A 134 -4.95 2.96 -9.46
C ASP A 134 -5.70 1.78 -10.07
N LEU A 135 -5.30 0.54 -9.75
CA LEU A 135 -6.04 -0.64 -10.16
C LEU A 135 -7.51 -0.58 -9.71
N VAL A 136 -7.76 -0.33 -8.42
CA VAL A 136 -9.14 -0.34 -7.90
C VAL A 136 -9.97 0.88 -8.29
N LYS A 137 -9.33 1.97 -8.70
CA LYS A 137 -9.98 3.17 -9.24
C LYS A 137 -10.16 3.13 -10.75
N GLY A 138 -9.68 2.08 -11.44
CA GLY A 138 -9.74 1.98 -12.90
C GLY A 138 -8.79 2.93 -13.63
N ASN A 139 -7.83 3.57 -12.95
CA ASN A 139 -6.81 4.44 -13.54
C ASN A 139 -5.63 3.59 -14.05
N ILE A 140 -5.86 2.78 -15.09
CA ILE A 140 -4.84 1.86 -15.60
C ILE A 140 -4.04 2.53 -16.71
N THR A 141 -2.85 3.02 -16.35
CA THR A 141 -1.94 3.73 -17.26
C THR A 141 -0.90 2.82 -17.92
N THR A 142 -1.09 1.51 -17.84
CA THR A 142 -0.19 0.52 -18.45
C THR A 142 -0.12 0.72 -19.96
N PRO A 143 1.07 0.78 -20.59
CA PRO A 143 1.19 0.99 -22.04
C PRO A 143 0.51 -0.10 -22.87
N ALA A 144 0.15 0.23 -24.12
CA ALA A 144 -0.53 -0.69 -25.04
C ALA A 144 0.26 -1.99 -25.24
N GLY A 145 -0.41 -3.12 -25.13
CA GLY A 145 0.16 -4.46 -25.30
C GLY A 145 0.84 -5.02 -24.05
N TYR A 146 0.97 -4.23 -22.98
CA TYR A 146 1.51 -4.66 -21.69
C TYR A 146 0.41 -5.05 -20.71
N THR A 147 0.82 -5.72 -19.63
CA THR A 147 -0.05 -6.23 -18.58
C THR A 147 0.27 -5.54 -17.25
N PRO A 148 -0.70 -4.95 -16.54
CA PRO A 148 -0.46 -4.42 -15.20
C PRO A 148 -0.15 -5.55 -14.20
N VAL A 149 0.76 -5.27 -13.28
CA VAL A 149 1.03 -6.12 -12.11
C VAL A 149 1.12 -5.26 -10.86
N VAL A 150 0.49 -5.72 -9.78
CA VAL A 150 0.56 -5.06 -8.48
C VAL A 150 1.46 -5.85 -7.54
N LEU A 151 2.52 -5.22 -7.04
CA LEU A 151 3.41 -5.82 -6.05
C LEU A 151 2.95 -5.42 -4.64
N THR A 152 2.78 -6.39 -3.74
CA THR A 152 2.38 -6.14 -2.35
C THR A 152 3.31 -6.84 -1.38
N PHE A 153 3.62 -6.18 -0.25
CA PHE A 153 4.52 -6.68 0.79
C PHE A 153 3.86 -6.57 2.16
N ASP A 154 3.66 -7.69 2.83
CA ASP A 154 3.01 -7.74 4.13
C ASP A 154 4.04 -7.63 5.29
N ASP A 155 3.59 -7.28 6.50
CA ASP A 155 4.29 -7.23 7.79
C ASP A 155 5.33 -6.11 7.99
N GLY A 156 5.76 -5.40 6.97
CA GLY A 156 6.75 -4.32 7.12
C GLY A 156 8.11 -4.77 7.65
N HIS A 157 8.63 -5.90 7.18
CA HIS A 157 9.92 -6.46 7.58
C HIS A 157 11.10 -5.54 7.27
N ILE A 158 12.19 -5.65 8.07
CA ILE A 158 13.42 -4.87 7.84
C ILE A 158 14.01 -5.12 6.45
N THR A 159 13.92 -6.34 5.93
CA THR A 159 14.44 -6.70 4.60
C THR A 159 13.63 -6.13 3.45
N ASN A 160 12.49 -5.51 3.73
CA ASN A 160 11.74 -4.78 2.71
C ASN A 160 12.37 -3.40 2.45
N PHE A 161 12.79 -2.71 3.51
CA PHE A 161 13.48 -1.43 3.39
C PHE A 161 14.50 -1.26 4.53
N LYS A 162 15.75 -1.54 4.23
CA LYS A 162 16.85 -1.46 5.20
C LYS A 162 17.83 -0.35 4.81
N LEU A 163 18.25 0.44 5.80
CA LEU A 163 19.41 1.33 5.69
C LEU A 163 20.64 0.68 6.31
N LEU A 164 21.76 0.84 5.65
CA LEU A 164 23.09 0.45 6.16
C LEU A 164 23.59 1.46 7.21
N GLU A 165 24.74 1.20 7.82
CA GLU A 165 25.33 2.07 8.86
C GLU A 165 25.65 3.49 8.34
N ASP A 166 26.00 3.61 7.05
CA ASP A 166 26.26 4.87 6.36
C ASP A 166 24.99 5.59 5.88
N GLN A 167 23.80 5.10 6.25
CA GLN A 167 22.48 5.60 5.87
C GLN A 167 22.13 5.44 4.39
N THR A 168 22.89 4.68 3.61
CA THR A 168 22.48 4.28 2.26
C THR A 168 21.46 3.15 2.29
N ILE A 169 20.66 3.02 1.22
CA ILE A 169 19.71 1.92 1.08
C ILE A 169 20.50 0.63 0.82
N ASP A 170 20.20 -0.42 1.59
CA ASP A 170 20.79 -1.74 1.37
C ASP A 170 20.40 -2.27 -0.02
N PRO A 171 21.34 -2.52 -0.93
CA PRO A 171 21.05 -2.97 -2.30
C PRO A 171 20.40 -4.36 -2.36
N ASP A 172 20.43 -5.12 -1.26
CA ASP A 172 19.84 -6.45 -1.16
C ASP A 172 18.49 -6.45 -0.40
N CYS A 173 17.95 -5.27 0.00
CA CYS A 173 16.56 -5.18 0.45
C CYS A 173 15.60 -4.99 -0.74
N VAL A 174 14.30 -5.22 -0.52
CA VAL A 174 13.27 -5.10 -1.58
C VAL A 174 13.35 -3.74 -2.28
N VAL A 175 13.32 -2.63 -1.53
CA VAL A 175 13.36 -1.28 -2.11
C VAL A 175 14.66 -1.02 -2.86
N GLY A 176 15.80 -1.49 -2.34
CA GLY A 176 17.10 -1.36 -3.03
C GLY A 176 17.12 -2.12 -4.36
N ILE A 177 16.59 -3.35 -4.38
CA ILE A 177 16.48 -4.16 -5.60
C ILE A 177 15.53 -3.49 -6.61
N MET A 178 14.37 -3.03 -6.16
CA MET A 178 13.39 -2.37 -7.04
C MET A 178 13.95 -1.06 -7.62
N SER A 179 14.68 -0.27 -6.81
CA SER A 179 15.34 0.95 -7.29
C SER A 179 16.34 0.66 -8.41
N ALA A 180 17.25 -0.29 -8.19
CA ALA A 180 18.23 -0.68 -9.19
C ALA A 180 17.56 -1.22 -10.47
N PHE A 181 16.51 -2.03 -10.30
CA PHE A 181 15.76 -2.56 -11.45
C PHE A 181 15.05 -1.47 -12.25
N ALA A 182 14.45 -0.49 -11.58
CA ALA A 182 13.80 0.64 -12.25
C ALA A 182 14.80 1.60 -12.93
N GLU A 183 16.05 1.70 -12.46
CA GLU A 183 17.11 2.42 -13.16
C GLU A 183 17.51 1.73 -14.47
N GLU A 184 17.54 0.39 -14.49
CA GLU A 184 17.83 -0.41 -15.69
C GLU A 184 16.64 -0.49 -16.64
N HIS A 185 15.41 -0.52 -16.10
CA HIS A 185 14.13 -0.69 -16.80
C HIS A 185 13.11 0.39 -16.39
N PRO A 186 13.29 1.66 -16.80
CA PRO A 186 12.42 2.76 -16.36
C PRO A 186 10.94 2.57 -16.69
N ASP A 187 10.62 1.83 -17.75
CA ASP A 187 9.26 1.53 -18.18
C ASP A 187 8.60 0.39 -17.39
N PHE A 188 9.35 -0.32 -16.54
CA PHE A 188 8.76 -1.30 -15.61
C PHE A 188 7.98 -0.60 -14.50
N GLY A 189 8.48 0.52 -14.02
CA GLY A 189 7.97 1.27 -12.88
C GLY A 189 8.48 0.74 -11.53
N MET A 190 8.18 1.49 -10.47
CA MET A 190 8.64 1.17 -9.10
C MET A 190 7.46 1.11 -8.12
N HIS A 191 6.26 0.80 -8.62
CA HIS A 191 5.05 0.80 -7.79
C HIS A 191 4.94 -0.47 -6.95
N ALA A 192 4.64 -0.29 -5.67
CA ALA A 192 4.37 -1.37 -4.72
C ALA A 192 3.51 -0.86 -3.56
N THR A 193 2.82 -1.76 -2.88
CA THR A 193 2.08 -1.44 -1.65
C THR A 193 2.66 -2.23 -0.49
N PHE A 194 3.03 -1.54 0.60
CA PHE A 194 3.53 -2.16 1.81
C PHE A 194 2.48 -2.08 2.91
N PHE A 195 2.11 -3.23 3.45
CA PHE A 195 1.12 -3.36 4.51
C PHE A 195 1.81 -3.55 5.86
N PHE A 196 1.49 -2.65 6.81
CA PHE A 196 2.12 -2.62 8.11
C PHE A 196 1.16 -3.06 9.20
N ASN A 197 1.66 -3.87 10.12
CA ASN A 197 1.05 -4.12 11.41
C ASN A 197 1.61 -3.17 12.48
N GLY A 198 1.13 -3.27 13.72
CA GLY A 198 1.63 -2.46 14.82
C GLY A 198 3.11 -2.70 15.10
N GLY A 199 3.78 -1.70 15.66
CA GLY A 199 5.21 -1.76 15.95
C GLY A 199 6.01 -0.70 15.20
N THR A 200 7.28 -0.97 14.95
CA THR A 200 8.16 -0.08 14.20
C THR A 200 8.26 -0.56 12.75
N PRO A 201 7.71 0.18 11.78
CA PRO A 201 7.89 -0.15 10.37
C PRO A 201 9.37 -0.36 10.02
N PHE A 202 9.66 -1.47 9.32
CA PHE A 202 11.02 -1.85 8.90
C PHE A 202 12.05 -1.94 10.04
N ALA A 203 11.63 -2.09 11.30
CA ALA A 203 12.44 -2.29 12.50
C ALA A 203 13.58 -1.26 12.76
N GLN A 204 13.66 -0.16 12.01
CA GLN A 204 14.64 0.92 12.15
C GLN A 204 13.94 2.23 12.52
N LYS A 205 13.64 2.40 13.82
CA LYS A 205 12.78 3.45 14.36
C LYS A 205 13.14 4.88 13.91
N ASP A 206 14.42 5.21 13.93
CA ASP A 206 14.88 6.60 13.70
C ASP A 206 14.85 7.00 12.22
N SER A 207 14.65 6.03 11.32
CA SER A 207 14.61 6.26 9.86
C SER A 207 13.22 6.03 9.23
N VAL A 208 12.19 5.76 10.01
CA VAL A 208 10.84 5.48 9.46
C VAL A 208 10.30 6.63 8.62
N ALA A 209 10.46 7.87 9.10
CA ALA A 209 9.99 9.06 8.37
C ALA A 209 10.69 9.21 7.01
N PHE A 210 12.01 9.02 6.97
CA PHE A 210 12.77 9.00 5.71
C PHE A 210 12.25 7.92 4.76
N LYS A 211 12.07 6.70 5.25
CA LYS A 211 11.62 5.57 4.46
C LYS A 211 10.22 5.78 3.87
N PHE A 212 9.30 6.28 4.68
CA PHE A 212 7.94 6.56 4.22
C PHE A 212 7.92 7.68 3.17
N ASN A 213 8.66 8.77 3.39
CA ASN A 213 8.78 9.83 2.38
C ASN A 213 9.36 9.30 1.07
N TYR A 214 10.47 8.54 1.14
CA TYR A 214 11.08 7.91 -0.03
C TYR A 214 10.07 7.02 -0.80
N MET A 215 9.31 6.20 -0.09
CA MET A 215 8.29 5.34 -0.71
C MET A 215 7.23 6.15 -1.44
N LEU A 216 6.67 7.18 -0.79
CA LEU A 216 5.63 8.02 -1.38
C LEU A 216 6.15 8.82 -2.59
N GLU A 217 7.37 9.35 -2.51
CA GLU A 217 8.03 10.08 -3.60
C GLU A 217 8.31 9.18 -4.83
N ASN A 218 8.43 7.86 -4.62
CA ASN A 218 8.65 6.88 -5.67
C ASN A 218 7.38 6.08 -6.05
N GLY A 219 6.19 6.59 -5.71
CA GLY A 219 4.92 6.00 -6.13
C GLY A 219 4.56 4.68 -5.45
N MET A 220 5.11 4.43 -4.24
CA MET A 220 4.74 3.28 -3.42
C MET A 220 3.64 3.66 -2.42
N ASP A 221 2.73 2.74 -2.15
CA ASP A 221 1.63 2.91 -1.20
C ASP A 221 1.90 2.27 0.16
N ILE A 222 1.23 2.81 1.18
CA ILE A 222 1.28 2.33 2.57
C ILE A 222 -0.13 1.90 2.96
N GLY A 223 -0.29 0.65 3.37
CA GLY A 223 -1.56 0.07 3.74
C GLY A 223 -1.58 -0.51 5.17
N ASN A 224 -2.77 -0.90 5.59
CA ASN A 224 -3.07 -1.45 6.90
C ASN A 224 -2.99 -2.98 6.90
N HIS A 225 -2.32 -3.57 7.92
CA HIS A 225 -2.26 -5.01 8.13
C HIS A 225 -2.73 -5.41 9.54
N SER A 226 -3.67 -4.66 10.11
CA SER A 226 -4.11 -4.69 11.50
C SER A 226 -3.02 -4.35 12.51
N PHE A 227 -3.39 -4.06 13.76
CA PHE A 227 -2.41 -3.62 14.76
C PHE A 227 -1.56 -4.77 15.30
N GLY A 228 -2.17 -5.90 15.62
CA GLY A 228 -1.52 -7.05 16.26
C GLY A 228 -1.41 -8.25 15.34
N HIS A 229 -1.63 -8.09 14.02
CA HIS A 229 -1.72 -9.20 13.08
C HIS A 229 -2.75 -10.25 13.56
N GLU A 230 -3.96 -9.76 13.88
CA GLU A 230 -4.99 -10.53 14.55
C GLU A 230 -5.64 -11.57 13.62
N HIS A 231 -6.05 -12.70 14.21
CA HIS A 231 -6.99 -13.63 13.60
C HIS A 231 -8.40 -13.03 13.66
N PHE A 232 -8.94 -12.55 12.54
CA PHE A 232 -10.23 -11.86 12.53
C PHE A 232 -11.44 -12.79 12.74
N LYS A 233 -11.31 -14.07 12.46
CA LYS A 233 -12.41 -15.03 12.53
C LYS A 233 -13.13 -15.09 13.88
N PRO A 234 -12.45 -15.04 15.05
CA PRO A 234 -13.11 -15.05 16.35
C PRO A 234 -13.54 -13.67 16.86
N LEU A 235 -13.16 -12.56 16.17
CA LEU A 235 -13.34 -11.21 16.68
C LEU A 235 -14.77 -10.71 16.49
N SER A 236 -15.24 -9.92 17.46
CA SER A 236 -16.43 -9.09 17.33
C SER A 236 -16.18 -7.88 16.41
N ALA A 237 -17.24 -7.23 15.94
CA ALA A 237 -17.16 -6.01 15.15
C ALA A 237 -16.27 -4.95 15.81
N HIS A 238 -16.48 -4.70 17.11
CA HIS A 238 -15.68 -3.72 17.86
C HIS A 238 -14.19 -4.07 17.97
N GLU A 239 -13.85 -5.36 18.11
CA GLU A 239 -12.45 -5.80 18.13
C GLU A 239 -11.79 -5.67 16.76
N VAL A 240 -12.53 -5.90 15.66
CA VAL A 240 -12.04 -5.65 14.29
C VAL A 240 -11.79 -4.15 14.08
N GLU A 241 -12.75 -3.29 14.45
CA GLU A 241 -12.59 -1.84 14.37
C GLU A 241 -11.39 -1.36 15.20
N ALA A 242 -11.20 -1.90 16.41
CA ALA A 242 -10.05 -1.57 17.24
C ALA A 242 -8.72 -2.02 16.60
N ALA A 243 -8.64 -3.22 16.03
CA ALA A 243 -7.45 -3.73 15.36
C ALA A 243 -7.05 -2.88 14.14
N LEU A 244 -8.02 -2.53 13.29
CA LEU A 244 -7.77 -1.73 12.10
C LEU A 244 -7.53 -0.25 12.41
N GLY A 245 -8.42 0.35 13.21
CA GLY A 245 -8.37 1.77 13.51
C GLY A 245 -7.16 2.16 14.37
N LYS A 246 -6.78 1.34 15.34
CA LYS A 246 -5.56 1.57 16.14
C LYS A 246 -4.31 1.60 15.27
N ASN A 247 -4.22 0.69 14.29
CA ASN A 247 -3.10 0.66 13.35
C ASN A 247 -3.11 1.89 12.44
N ALA A 248 -4.26 2.25 11.89
CA ALA A 248 -4.41 3.45 11.07
C ALA A 248 -3.99 4.72 11.82
N VAL A 249 -4.43 4.90 13.09
CA VAL A 249 -4.01 6.02 13.95
C VAL A 249 -2.50 6.03 14.18
N GLN A 250 -1.87 4.87 14.35
CA GLN A 250 -0.41 4.77 14.51
C GLN A 250 0.32 5.18 13.23
N LEU A 251 -0.09 4.67 12.08
CA LEU A 251 0.53 4.96 10.78
C LEU A 251 0.34 6.44 10.38
N LYS A 252 -0.84 7.02 10.61
CA LYS A 252 -1.10 8.45 10.33
C LYS A 252 -0.14 9.42 11.05
N LYS A 253 0.44 9.04 12.19
CA LYS A 253 1.46 9.86 12.87
C LYS A 253 2.79 9.94 12.13
N LEU A 254 3.03 9.05 11.19
CA LEU A 254 4.27 8.87 10.44
C LEU A 254 4.13 9.31 8.98
N LEU A 255 2.93 9.67 8.56
CA LEU A 255 2.56 9.98 7.18
C LEU A 255 2.13 11.45 7.05
N PRO A 256 2.16 12.03 5.85
CA PRO A 256 1.56 13.33 5.57
C PRO A 256 0.09 13.37 6.01
N GLU A 257 -0.39 14.54 6.46
CA GLU A 257 -1.75 14.72 6.99
C GLU A 257 -2.84 14.31 5.99
N ASN A 258 -2.60 14.58 4.70
CA ASN A 258 -3.51 14.26 3.61
C ASN A 258 -3.40 12.83 3.07
N TYR A 259 -2.49 11.99 3.61
CA TYR A 259 -2.39 10.60 3.17
C TYR A 259 -3.52 9.75 3.75
N GLU A 260 -4.25 9.04 2.89
CA GLU A 260 -5.33 8.15 3.30
C GLU A 260 -4.83 6.71 3.44
N ILE A 261 -5.11 6.09 4.60
CA ILE A 261 -4.84 4.67 4.85
C ILE A 261 -6.13 3.91 4.56
N ASP A 262 -6.33 3.57 3.31
CA ASP A 262 -7.56 2.99 2.76
C ASP A 262 -7.32 1.67 2.00
N LEU A 263 -6.12 1.10 2.14
CA LEU A 263 -5.75 -0.20 1.61
C LEU A 263 -5.55 -1.19 2.77
N LEU A 264 -6.18 -2.36 2.70
CA LEU A 264 -6.12 -3.39 3.74
C LEU A 264 -5.67 -4.72 3.16
N ALA A 265 -4.62 -5.33 3.73
CA ALA A 265 -4.34 -6.75 3.56
C ALA A 265 -4.80 -7.51 4.81
N LEU A 266 -5.54 -8.61 4.61
CA LEU A 266 -6.08 -9.40 5.72
C LEU A 266 -5.02 -10.33 6.30
N PRO A 267 -4.67 -10.20 7.60
CA PRO A 267 -3.83 -11.20 8.27
C PRO A 267 -4.43 -12.60 8.12
N TYR A 268 -3.61 -13.57 7.73
CA TYR A 268 -4.01 -14.96 7.46
C TYR A 268 -5.11 -15.13 6.40
N GLY A 269 -5.53 -14.07 5.70
CA GLY A 269 -6.70 -14.07 4.83
C GLY A 269 -8.03 -14.28 5.58
N GLU A 270 -8.04 -14.15 6.90
CA GLU A 270 -9.20 -14.39 7.73
C GLU A 270 -10.16 -13.20 7.76
N ARG A 271 -11.45 -13.52 7.84
CA ARG A 271 -12.54 -12.54 7.93
C ARG A 271 -13.39 -12.80 9.18
N PRO A 272 -13.94 -11.75 9.79
CA PRO A 272 -14.94 -11.93 10.86
C PRO A 272 -16.19 -12.61 10.32
N ALA A 273 -17.11 -12.95 11.22
CA ALA A 273 -18.41 -13.51 10.87
C ALA A 273 -19.13 -12.63 9.82
N GLU A 274 -19.92 -13.23 8.95
CA GLU A 274 -20.51 -12.57 7.78
C GLU A 274 -21.22 -11.26 8.11
N GLY A 275 -22.06 -11.24 9.15
CA GLY A 275 -22.77 -10.02 9.60
C GLY A 275 -21.86 -8.91 10.16
N GLN A 276 -20.54 -9.14 10.30
CA GLN A 276 -19.57 -8.20 10.82
C GLN A 276 -18.56 -7.73 9.73
N ARG A 277 -18.64 -8.29 8.52
CA ARG A 277 -17.66 -8.01 7.44
C ARG A 277 -17.66 -6.55 7.00
N GLY A 278 -18.75 -5.82 7.20
CA GLY A 278 -18.83 -4.38 6.95
C GLY A 278 -17.76 -3.59 7.71
N THR A 279 -17.33 -4.06 8.89
CA THR A 279 -16.25 -3.41 9.65
C THR A 279 -14.86 -3.50 8.99
N LEU A 280 -14.68 -4.41 8.02
CA LEU A 280 -13.47 -4.42 7.19
C LEU A 280 -13.48 -3.30 6.15
N ILE A 281 -14.67 -2.85 5.71
CA ILE A 281 -14.83 -1.80 4.72
C ILE A 281 -14.74 -0.44 5.38
N GLU A 282 -15.54 -0.20 6.43
CA GLU A 282 -15.56 1.07 7.14
C GLU A 282 -15.87 0.88 8.62
N GLY A 283 -15.34 1.77 9.43
CA GLY A 283 -15.52 1.77 10.88
C GLY A 283 -14.86 2.97 11.52
N GLN A 284 -14.71 2.94 12.85
CA GLN A 284 -14.04 4.00 13.59
C GLN A 284 -13.28 3.47 14.80
N TYR A 285 -12.23 4.16 15.21
CA TYR A 285 -11.52 3.90 16.44
C TYR A 285 -11.23 5.22 17.16
N GLU A 286 -11.64 5.32 18.46
CA GLU A 286 -11.52 6.56 19.26
C GLU A 286 -12.04 7.83 18.54
N GLY A 287 -13.13 7.68 17.77
CA GLY A 287 -13.75 8.75 16.99
C GLY A 287 -13.04 9.08 15.66
N VAL A 288 -11.98 8.38 15.31
CA VAL A 288 -11.28 8.52 14.01
C VAL A 288 -11.86 7.48 13.03
N PRO A 289 -12.52 7.91 11.94
CA PRO A 289 -13.05 6.98 10.95
C PRO A 289 -11.94 6.38 10.08
N TYR A 290 -12.19 5.19 9.54
CA TYR A 290 -11.43 4.60 8.42
C TYR A 290 -12.40 4.06 7.37
N LYS A 291 -11.94 4.04 6.12
CA LYS A 291 -12.68 3.43 5.00
C LYS A 291 -11.68 2.81 4.02
N ASN A 292 -11.83 1.51 3.76
CA ASN A 292 -10.97 0.79 2.82
C ASN A 292 -11.59 0.72 1.43
N ILE A 293 -10.81 1.06 0.41
CA ILE A 293 -11.17 0.95 -1.01
C ILE A 293 -10.64 -0.34 -1.65
N ALA A 294 -9.73 -1.04 -0.97
CA ALA A 294 -9.19 -2.33 -1.39
C ALA A 294 -8.94 -3.22 -0.18
N ILE A 295 -9.46 -4.45 -0.22
CA ILE A 295 -9.24 -5.46 0.82
C ILE A 295 -8.70 -6.73 0.16
N LEU A 296 -7.42 -7.03 0.46
CA LEU A 296 -6.67 -8.11 -0.15
C LEU A 296 -6.78 -9.39 0.66
N ASN A 297 -7.04 -10.51 -0.04
CA ASN A 297 -6.98 -11.86 0.53
C ASN A 297 -5.54 -12.37 0.59
N VAL A 298 -5.29 -13.41 1.37
CA VAL A 298 -4.17 -14.33 1.13
C VAL A 298 -4.52 -15.17 -0.09
N GLY A 299 -3.59 -15.29 -1.05
CA GLY A 299 -4.01 -15.72 -2.35
C GLY A 299 -3.34 -16.97 -2.89
N TRP A 300 -4.01 -17.51 -3.87
CA TRP A 300 -3.58 -18.64 -4.70
C TRP A 300 -3.93 -18.43 -6.18
N LYS A 301 -4.53 -17.31 -6.54
CA LYS A 301 -4.93 -17.02 -7.93
C LYS A 301 -4.91 -15.54 -8.25
N PRO A 302 -4.76 -15.15 -9.51
CA PRO A 302 -4.91 -13.77 -9.95
C PRO A 302 -6.30 -13.20 -9.62
N SER A 303 -6.38 -11.88 -9.54
CA SER A 303 -7.64 -11.16 -9.49
C SER A 303 -8.28 -11.11 -10.89
N VAL A 304 -9.58 -11.02 -10.94
CA VAL A 304 -10.27 -10.55 -12.14
C VAL A 304 -9.96 -9.06 -12.35
N SER A 305 -10.17 -8.57 -13.56
CA SER A 305 -10.09 -7.14 -13.89
C SER A 305 -11.02 -6.32 -12.99
N PRO A 306 -10.69 -5.08 -12.63
CA PRO A 306 -11.60 -4.20 -11.91
C PRO A 306 -12.87 -3.87 -12.73
N PHE A 307 -12.84 -4.07 -14.04
CA PHE A 307 -13.96 -3.84 -14.95
C PHE A 307 -14.85 -5.07 -15.16
N ASP A 308 -14.52 -6.22 -14.55
CA ASP A 308 -15.34 -7.43 -14.61
C ASP A 308 -16.49 -7.35 -13.59
N VAL A 309 -17.70 -7.70 -14.01
CA VAL A 309 -18.92 -7.68 -13.17
C VAL A 309 -18.76 -8.50 -11.87
N SER A 310 -17.81 -9.43 -11.81
CA SER A 310 -17.51 -10.23 -10.61
C SER A 310 -16.43 -9.63 -9.72
N PHE A 311 -15.89 -8.45 -10.04
CA PHE A 311 -14.88 -7.80 -9.21
C PHE A 311 -15.47 -7.35 -7.88
N ASP A 312 -14.78 -7.69 -6.80
CA ASP A 312 -15.14 -7.28 -5.44
C ASP A 312 -13.93 -6.63 -4.78
N PHE A 313 -13.96 -5.30 -4.66
CA PHE A 313 -12.90 -4.52 -4.01
C PHE A 313 -12.70 -4.94 -2.53
N ALA A 314 -13.73 -5.51 -1.90
CA ALA A 314 -13.65 -6.04 -0.55
C ALA A 314 -13.07 -7.47 -0.50
N SER A 315 -12.69 -8.08 -1.63
CA SER A 315 -12.21 -9.47 -1.70
C SER A 315 -11.24 -9.73 -2.85
N ILE A 316 -10.26 -8.82 -3.04
CA ILE A 316 -9.27 -8.92 -4.11
C ILE A 316 -8.36 -10.12 -3.89
N GLN A 317 -8.23 -10.96 -4.91
CA GLN A 317 -7.38 -12.13 -4.87
C GLN A 317 -5.91 -11.76 -5.07
N ARG A 318 -5.00 -12.53 -4.46
CA ARG A 318 -3.55 -12.37 -4.65
C ARG A 318 -2.92 -13.68 -5.10
N VAL A 319 -1.77 -13.58 -5.75
CA VAL A 319 -0.87 -14.69 -6.05
C VAL A 319 0.25 -14.66 -5.02
N GLN A 320 0.48 -15.74 -4.31
CA GLN A 320 1.62 -15.86 -3.40
C GLN A 320 2.93 -15.93 -4.19
N SER A 321 3.95 -15.19 -3.77
CA SER A 321 5.30 -15.31 -4.32
C SER A 321 5.87 -16.70 -4.05
N GLY A 322 6.61 -17.27 -5.01
CA GLY A 322 7.26 -18.57 -4.83
C GLY A 322 7.22 -19.45 -6.08
N ASP A 323 7.79 -20.66 -5.92
CA ASP A 323 8.03 -21.61 -7.01
C ASP A 323 7.14 -22.87 -6.89
N GLY A 324 6.20 -22.88 -5.94
CA GLY A 324 5.27 -23.98 -5.69
C GLY A 324 4.02 -23.94 -6.57
N HIS A 325 3.17 -24.94 -6.41
CA HIS A 325 1.90 -25.01 -7.11
C HIS A 325 0.97 -23.86 -6.71
N LEU A 326 0.37 -23.19 -7.70
CA LEU A 326 -0.46 -21.98 -7.56
C LEU A 326 0.29 -20.77 -6.97
N GLN A 327 1.62 -20.80 -6.96
CA GLN A 327 2.46 -19.65 -6.64
C GLN A 327 2.92 -18.92 -7.92
N LEU A 328 3.68 -17.85 -7.77
CA LEU A 328 4.05 -16.93 -8.86
C LEU A 328 4.61 -17.64 -10.09
N THR A 329 5.59 -18.53 -9.92
CA THR A 329 6.23 -19.24 -11.03
C THR A 329 5.23 -20.09 -11.83
N ASP A 330 4.35 -20.83 -11.14
CA ASP A 330 3.32 -21.67 -11.77
C ASP A 330 2.32 -20.83 -12.60
N TRP A 331 1.92 -19.66 -12.09
CA TRP A 331 1.06 -18.72 -12.82
C TRP A 331 1.75 -18.09 -14.02
N LEU A 332 3.03 -17.71 -13.91
CA LEU A 332 3.80 -17.17 -15.04
C LEU A 332 3.98 -18.23 -16.15
N ASP A 333 4.22 -19.50 -15.79
CA ASP A 333 4.23 -20.61 -16.74
C ASP A 333 2.87 -20.79 -17.43
N GLY A 334 1.80 -20.69 -16.66
CA GLY A 334 0.42 -20.73 -17.17
C GLY A 334 0.13 -19.62 -18.19
N TYR A 335 0.60 -18.40 -17.92
CA TYR A 335 0.45 -17.26 -18.82
C TYR A 335 1.37 -17.32 -20.03
N ALA A 336 2.56 -17.90 -19.91
CA ALA A 336 3.40 -18.17 -21.07
C ALA A 336 2.72 -19.13 -22.06
N ALA A 337 1.97 -20.11 -21.53
CA ALA A 337 1.19 -21.05 -22.36
C ALA A 337 -0.14 -20.46 -22.87
N ASN A 338 -0.73 -19.50 -22.16
CA ASN A 338 -2.05 -18.93 -22.47
C ASN A 338 -2.03 -17.40 -22.23
N PRO A 339 -1.34 -16.62 -23.07
CA PRO A 339 -1.15 -15.18 -22.86
C PRO A 339 -2.45 -14.37 -22.90
N ASP A 340 -3.46 -14.84 -23.65
CA ASP A 340 -4.76 -14.16 -23.81
C ASP A 340 -5.61 -14.12 -22.52
N LYS A 341 -5.20 -14.86 -21.48
CA LYS A 341 -5.89 -14.78 -20.18
C LYS A 341 -5.57 -13.52 -19.40
N ARG A 342 -4.41 -12.90 -19.67
CA ARG A 342 -3.96 -11.71 -18.98
C ARG A 342 -4.75 -10.48 -19.40
N PHE A 343 -4.83 -9.53 -18.51
CA PHE A 343 -5.16 -8.16 -18.89
C PHE A 343 -4.12 -7.66 -19.90
N ILE A 344 -4.57 -7.22 -21.06
CA ILE A 344 -3.73 -6.60 -22.09
C ILE A 344 -4.27 -5.18 -22.32
N SER A 345 -3.47 -4.19 -21.95
CA SER A 345 -3.86 -2.78 -22.04
C SER A 345 -3.93 -2.31 -23.51
N ASP A 346 -4.83 -1.39 -23.78
CA ASP A 346 -4.84 -0.62 -25.03
C ASP A 346 -4.00 0.67 -24.96
N GLY A 347 -3.43 0.98 -23.76
CA GLY A 347 -2.57 2.14 -23.51
C GLY A 347 -3.33 3.42 -23.16
N ARG A 348 -4.65 3.36 -22.94
CA ARG A 348 -5.48 4.53 -22.62
C ARG A 348 -6.15 4.35 -21.25
N ALA A 349 -6.02 5.38 -20.42
CA ALA A 349 -6.64 5.39 -19.09
C ALA A 349 -8.08 5.93 -19.08
N ASP A 350 -8.60 6.41 -20.21
CA ASP A 350 -9.93 7.00 -20.35
C ASP A 350 -10.96 6.06 -21.00
N ARG A 351 -10.56 4.81 -21.30
CA ARG A 351 -11.46 3.81 -21.88
C ARG A 351 -11.07 2.38 -21.47
N VAL A 352 -11.98 1.45 -21.71
CA VAL A 352 -11.80 0.01 -21.52
C VAL A 352 -12.01 -0.68 -22.85
N ALA A 353 -10.95 -1.30 -23.40
CA ALA A 353 -10.99 -1.97 -24.69
C ALA A 353 -11.07 -3.51 -24.53
N ILE A 354 -12.07 -4.12 -25.14
CA ILE A 354 -12.33 -5.56 -25.03
C ILE A 354 -12.78 -6.18 -26.35
N PRO A 355 -12.53 -7.50 -26.54
CA PRO A 355 -13.23 -8.25 -27.58
C PRO A 355 -14.76 -8.22 -27.35
N ALA A 356 -15.56 -7.95 -28.40
CA ALA A 356 -17.02 -7.79 -28.29
C ALA A 356 -17.74 -8.99 -27.65
N ILE A 357 -17.16 -10.20 -27.72
CA ILE A 357 -17.71 -11.40 -27.09
C ILE A 357 -17.74 -11.33 -25.55
N LEU A 358 -17.01 -10.39 -24.94
CA LEU A 358 -16.91 -10.21 -23.49
C LEU A 358 -17.84 -9.10 -22.95
N SER A 359 -18.60 -8.40 -23.77
CA SER A 359 -19.44 -7.24 -23.42
C SER A 359 -20.34 -7.46 -22.21
N GLU A 360 -20.96 -8.65 -22.11
CA GLU A 360 -21.88 -8.96 -21.01
C GLU A 360 -21.19 -9.11 -19.63
N LYS A 361 -19.84 -9.14 -19.61
CA LYS A 361 -19.05 -9.26 -18.38
C LYS A 361 -18.55 -7.93 -17.84
N VAL A 362 -18.75 -6.83 -18.58
CA VAL A 362 -18.25 -5.50 -18.19
C VAL A 362 -19.20 -4.86 -17.19
N ASP A 363 -18.62 -4.31 -16.14
CA ASP A 363 -19.28 -3.39 -15.23
C ASP A 363 -18.40 -2.15 -15.01
N LEU A 364 -18.81 -1.02 -15.58
CA LEU A 364 -18.15 0.27 -15.40
C LEU A 364 -18.84 1.16 -14.34
N THR A 365 -19.76 0.60 -13.57
CA THR A 365 -20.45 1.31 -12.49
C THR A 365 -19.43 1.79 -11.44
N GLY A 366 -19.36 3.10 -11.21
CA GLY A 366 -18.39 3.69 -10.28
C GLY A 366 -17.06 4.12 -10.90
N PHE A 367 -16.87 3.90 -12.20
CA PHE A 367 -15.73 4.40 -12.96
C PHE A 367 -16.16 5.58 -13.86
N GLU A 368 -16.20 6.77 -13.28
CA GLU A 368 -16.65 7.96 -14.01
C GLU A 368 -15.66 8.34 -15.14
N GLY A 369 -16.20 8.62 -16.33
CA GLY A 369 -15.42 9.08 -17.48
C GLY A 369 -14.76 7.98 -18.30
N LEU A 370 -14.91 6.70 -17.97
CA LEU A 370 -14.42 5.60 -18.80
C LEU A 370 -15.41 5.29 -19.92
N GLU A 371 -14.90 5.15 -21.13
CA GLU A 371 -15.63 4.68 -22.30
C GLU A 371 -15.39 3.20 -22.55
N LEU A 372 -16.43 2.46 -22.93
CA LEU A 372 -16.29 1.07 -23.38
C LEU A 372 -16.03 1.05 -24.88
N LEU A 373 -14.94 0.39 -25.28
CA LEU A 373 -14.62 0.09 -26.66
C LEU A 373 -14.68 -1.42 -26.92
N GLU A 374 -15.60 -1.83 -27.75
CA GLU A 374 -15.75 -3.22 -28.19
C GLU A 374 -15.22 -3.38 -29.62
N TYR A 375 -14.43 -4.45 -29.86
CA TYR A 375 -13.87 -4.70 -31.20
C TYR A 375 -13.94 -6.17 -31.60
#